data_a3715f69b6bc50c2c954abf9ef60c548
#
_entry.id   a3715f69b6bc50c2c954abf9ef60c548
#
_cell.length_a   1.000
_cell.length_b   1.000
_cell.length_c   1.000
_cell.angle_alpha   90.00
_cell.angle_beta   90.00
_cell.angle_gamma   90.00
#
_symmetry.space_group_name_H-M   'P 1'
#
loop_
_entity.id
_entity.type
_entity.pdbx_description
1 polymer ?
#
loop_
_entity_poly.entity_id
_entity_poly.type
_entity_poly.pdbx_seq_one_letter_code
_entity_poly.pdbx_strand_id
1 'polypeptide(L)'
;MKSIKLKAFSVVASAIAVVGVAVAAPQASAAERNLVSFGDSVIADPNGGEYLKDRFNPTRVIGENCPTSFNYAKRAGAKMGLPVRDFSCSGAVSMSNGPQIWQQVDAAIGSGALTPDTARVLITTGFNDTYNHRELNMDQIRREFTDRTAPQIERIKHAAPNARIQIVGYPTIGSGPHYCLVHVGPTPLDSTFLPMVQDYENKAQWMQVDLAARTGVQFLDMKPSTRNNGMCANANDRMWAGLVDFTAGAGNLPIHMNQRGHEHAANVIAAS
;
A
#
# COMPACT_ATOMS: atom_id res chain seq x y z
N MET A 1 69.30 -22.44 80.19
CA MET A 1 68.60 -23.06 79.09
C MET A 1 67.18 -22.48 78.98
N LYS A 2 66.96 -21.54 78.06
CA LYS A 2 65.69 -20.86 77.92
C LYS A 2 65.07 -21.27 76.54
N SER A 3 63.93 -21.91 76.62
CA SER A 3 63.15 -22.34 75.45
C SER A 3 62.45 -21.19 74.76
N ILE A 4 62.62 -21.01 73.45
CA ILE A 4 61.96 -20.03 72.62
C ILE A 4 60.80 -20.68 71.95
N LYS A 5 59.57 -20.21 72.24
CA LYS A 5 58.31 -20.63 71.57
C LYS A 5 58.14 -19.84 70.29
N LEU A 6 58.11 -20.53 69.16
CA LEU A 6 57.71 -19.97 67.83
C LEU A 6 56.21 -19.83 67.78
N LYS A 7 55.71 -18.60 67.45
CA LYS A 7 54.29 -18.36 67.15
C LYS A 7 54.13 -18.48 65.66
N ALA A 8 53.25 -19.36 65.26
CA ALA A 8 52.80 -19.50 63.87
C ALA A 8 51.82 -18.39 63.54
N PHE A 9 52.09 -17.64 62.46
CA PHE A 9 51.15 -16.68 61.85
C PHE A 9 50.32 -17.42 60.75
N SER A 10 49.01 -17.49 60.96
CA SER A 10 48.07 -17.93 59.95
C SER A 10 47.75 -16.80 58.98
N VAL A 11 48.09 -16.95 57.71
CA VAL A 11 47.69 -16.05 56.63
C VAL A 11 46.31 -16.50 56.11
N VAL A 12 45.34 -15.67 56.35
CA VAL A 12 43.98 -15.87 55.75
C VAL A 12 44.02 -15.29 54.36
N ALA A 13 43.96 -16.13 53.34
CA ALA A 13 43.80 -15.71 51.94
C ALA A 13 42.30 -15.47 51.67
N SER A 14 41.91 -14.22 51.52
CA SER A 14 40.56 -13.82 51.10
C SER A 14 40.45 -13.97 49.57
N ALA A 15 39.70 -14.95 49.11
CA ALA A 15 39.34 -15.10 47.69
C ALA A 15 38.21 -14.08 47.36
N ILE A 16 38.52 -13.08 46.56
CA ILE A 16 37.52 -12.18 45.98
C ILE A 16 36.91 -12.87 44.78
N ALA A 17 35.65 -13.35 44.90
CA ALA A 17 34.87 -13.84 43.79
C ALA A 17 34.35 -12.65 42.96
N VAL A 18 34.91 -12.41 41.77
CA VAL A 18 34.39 -11.46 40.80
C VAL A 18 33.16 -12.10 40.15
N VAL A 19 31.98 -11.71 40.57
CA VAL A 19 30.72 -12.06 39.87
C VAL A 19 30.67 -11.22 38.63
N GLY A 20 31.01 -11.82 37.48
CA GLY A 20 30.81 -11.23 36.17
C GLY A 20 29.32 -11.16 35.85
N VAL A 21 28.72 -9.97 35.91
CA VAL A 21 27.39 -9.72 35.38
C VAL A 21 27.53 -9.75 33.86
N ALA A 22 27.16 -10.87 33.24
CA ALA A 22 26.98 -10.94 31.78
C ALA A 22 25.78 -10.05 31.43
N VAL A 23 26.03 -8.84 30.94
CA VAL A 23 25.02 -7.99 30.31
C VAL A 23 24.67 -8.71 29.01
N ALA A 24 23.52 -9.41 28.97
CA ALA A 24 22.96 -9.94 27.74
C ALA A 24 22.71 -8.76 26.81
N ALA A 25 23.45 -8.70 25.69
CA ALA A 25 23.13 -7.75 24.63
C ALA A 25 21.67 -7.97 24.21
N PRO A 26 20.86 -6.90 24.01
CA PRO A 26 19.52 -7.06 23.54
C PRO A 26 19.59 -7.83 22.21
N GLN A 27 19.00 -9.03 22.16
CA GLN A 27 18.82 -9.74 20.90
C GLN A 27 17.99 -8.83 20.02
N ALA A 28 18.59 -8.33 18.92
CA ALA A 28 17.83 -7.68 17.87
C ALA A 28 16.77 -8.69 17.44
N SER A 29 15.51 -8.38 17.75
CA SER A 29 14.38 -9.15 17.22
C SER A 29 14.54 -9.16 15.71
N ALA A 30 14.63 -10.33 15.08
CA ALA A 30 14.62 -10.43 13.63
C ALA A 30 13.42 -9.63 13.13
N ALA A 31 13.63 -8.70 12.21
CA ALA A 31 12.55 -7.89 11.68
C ALA A 31 11.53 -8.84 11.03
N GLU A 32 10.26 -8.62 11.32
CA GLU A 32 9.21 -9.52 10.85
C GLU A 32 9.08 -9.42 9.33
N ARG A 33 9.09 -10.57 8.66
CA ARG A 33 8.85 -10.65 7.23
C ARG A 33 7.41 -10.20 6.93
N ASN A 34 7.26 -9.08 6.23
CA ASN A 34 5.98 -8.41 6.06
C ASN A 34 5.65 -8.06 4.60
N LEU A 35 4.43 -7.58 4.38
CA LEU A 35 3.98 -6.86 3.20
C LEU A 35 3.73 -5.40 3.58
N VAL A 36 4.26 -4.47 2.78
CA VAL A 36 4.01 -3.03 2.93
C VAL A 36 3.22 -2.51 1.74
N SER A 37 2.20 -1.69 1.97
CA SER A 37 1.37 -1.14 0.89
C SER A 37 1.30 0.39 0.92
N PHE A 38 1.26 0.96 -0.29
CA PHE A 38 1.19 2.40 -0.55
C PHE A 38 0.15 2.69 -1.63
N GLY A 39 -0.42 3.87 -1.60
CA GLY A 39 -1.26 4.32 -2.70
C GLY A 39 -2.44 5.17 -2.28
N ASP A 40 -3.45 5.19 -3.16
CA ASP A 40 -4.64 6.02 -3.04
C ASP A 40 -5.86 5.26 -2.49
N SER A 41 -7.06 5.82 -2.72
CA SER A 41 -8.31 5.23 -2.22
C SER A 41 -8.66 3.88 -2.83
N VAL A 42 -8.09 3.52 -3.99
CA VAL A 42 -8.36 2.22 -4.62
C VAL A 42 -7.71 1.08 -3.84
N ILE A 43 -6.55 1.33 -3.23
CA ILE A 43 -5.94 0.36 -2.32
C ILE A 43 -6.40 0.57 -0.88
N ALA A 44 -6.54 1.81 -0.39
CA ALA A 44 -6.97 2.08 0.99
C ALA A 44 -8.39 1.56 1.28
N ASP A 45 -9.34 1.79 0.38
CA ASP A 45 -10.73 1.33 0.46
C ASP A 45 -11.41 1.61 1.82
N PRO A 46 -11.34 2.82 2.38
CA PRO A 46 -12.05 3.10 3.62
C PRO A 46 -13.56 3.05 3.39
N ASN A 47 -14.34 2.75 4.44
CA ASN A 47 -15.77 2.95 4.32
C ASN A 47 -16.12 4.45 4.19
N GLY A 48 -17.30 4.76 3.61
CA GLY A 48 -17.67 6.14 3.28
C GLY A 48 -17.69 7.07 4.49
N GLY A 49 -18.05 6.59 5.68
CA GLY A 49 -18.06 7.38 6.91
C GLY A 49 -16.65 7.73 7.41
N GLU A 50 -15.74 6.77 7.36
CA GLU A 50 -14.33 6.98 7.72
C GLU A 50 -13.62 7.88 6.71
N TYR A 51 -13.91 7.69 5.42
CA TYR A 51 -13.42 8.58 4.36
C TYR A 51 -13.78 10.04 4.62
N LEU A 52 -15.05 10.32 4.94
CA LEU A 52 -15.49 11.70 5.22
C LEU A 52 -14.84 12.26 6.49
N LYS A 53 -14.77 11.50 7.57
CA LYS A 53 -14.09 11.91 8.81
C LYS A 53 -12.63 12.27 8.55
N ASP A 54 -11.90 11.43 7.81
CA ASP A 54 -10.50 11.66 7.47
C ASP A 54 -10.35 12.88 6.55
N ARG A 55 -11.21 13.02 5.55
CA ARG A 55 -11.16 14.12 4.57
C ARG A 55 -11.33 15.50 5.21
N PHE A 56 -12.16 15.59 6.24
CA PHE A 56 -12.43 16.84 6.97
C PHE A 56 -11.59 16.98 8.26
N ASN A 57 -10.65 16.10 8.52
CA ASN A 57 -9.77 16.18 9.67
C ASN A 57 -8.64 17.21 9.42
N PRO A 58 -8.62 18.35 10.12
CA PRO A 58 -7.59 19.39 9.93
C PRO A 58 -6.21 18.95 10.44
N THR A 59 -6.16 17.92 11.28
CA THR A 59 -4.92 17.36 11.85
C THR A 59 -4.53 16.03 11.21
N ARG A 60 -5.02 15.77 10.01
CA ARG A 60 -4.73 14.54 9.26
C ARG A 60 -3.22 14.34 9.11
N VAL A 61 -2.75 13.17 9.53
CA VAL A 61 -1.37 12.72 9.33
C VAL A 61 -1.37 11.62 8.27
N ILE A 62 -0.58 11.81 7.21
CA ILE A 62 -0.46 10.86 6.12
C ILE A 62 0.47 9.72 6.54
N GLY A 63 0.01 8.47 6.37
CA GLY A 63 0.76 7.27 6.71
C GLY A 63 -0.15 6.16 7.25
N GLU A 64 0.36 5.30 8.10
CA GLU A 64 -0.32 4.11 8.63
C GLU A 64 -1.66 4.39 9.36
N ASN A 65 -1.89 5.64 9.74
CA ASN A 65 -3.12 6.07 10.42
C ASN A 65 -4.23 6.50 9.45
N CYS A 66 -4.02 6.47 8.14
CA CYS A 66 -5.10 6.71 7.19
C CYS A 66 -6.13 5.57 7.27
N PRO A 67 -7.44 5.88 7.22
CA PRO A 67 -8.47 4.86 7.26
C PRO A 67 -8.34 3.89 6.08
N THR A 68 -8.35 2.59 6.39
CA THR A 68 -8.28 1.51 5.39
C THR A 68 -9.19 0.36 5.80
N SER A 69 -9.86 -0.27 4.83
CA SER A 69 -10.66 -1.47 5.07
C SER A 69 -9.80 -2.76 5.11
N PHE A 70 -10.44 -3.91 5.11
CA PHE A 70 -9.80 -5.18 4.76
C PHE A 70 -9.67 -5.29 3.24
N ASN A 71 -8.85 -4.43 2.69
CA ASN A 71 -8.60 -4.23 1.26
C ASN A 71 -7.75 -5.34 0.62
N TYR A 72 -7.47 -5.22 -0.68
CA TYR A 72 -6.75 -6.26 -1.42
C TYR A 72 -5.31 -6.49 -0.92
N ALA A 73 -4.63 -5.48 -0.37
CA ALA A 73 -3.29 -5.67 0.19
C ALA A 73 -3.33 -6.55 1.44
N LYS A 74 -4.26 -6.27 2.37
CA LYS A 74 -4.48 -7.08 3.57
C LYS A 74 -4.96 -8.50 3.25
N ARG A 75 -5.84 -8.64 2.25
CA ARG A 75 -6.29 -9.95 1.75
C ARG A 75 -5.13 -10.74 1.13
N ALA A 76 -4.30 -10.09 0.31
CA ALA A 76 -3.13 -10.72 -0.29
C ALA A 76 -2.11 -11.15 0.79
N GLY A 77 -1.85 -10.27 1.77
CA GLY A 77 -1.01 -10.62 2.92
C GLY A 77 -1.52 -11.84 3.67
N ALA A 78 -2.82 -11.89 3.98
CA ALA A 78 -3.44 -13.06 4.62
C ALA A 78 -3.27 -14.34 3.80
N LYS A 79 -3.44 -14.28 2.46
CA LYS A 79 -3.23 -15.42 1.56
C LYS A 79 -1.76 -15.88 1.50
N MET A 80 -0.82 -14.98 1.67
CA MET A 80 0.62 -15.26 1.65
C MET A 80 1.22 -15.55 3.04
N GLY A 81 0.42 -15.46 4.12
CA GLY A 81 0.92 -15.58 5.49
C GLY A 81 1.85 -14.43 5.91
N LEU A 82 1.64 -13.23 5.37
CA LEU A 82 2.44 -12.05 5.66
C LEU A 82 1.60 -11.02 6.44
N PRO A 83 2.07 -10.53 7.59
CA PRO A 83 1.49 -9.36 8.22
C PRO A 83 1.60 -8.14 7.31
N VAL A 84 0.61 -7.26 7.34
CA VAL A 84 0.52 -6.12 6.42
C VAL A 84 0.63 -4.81 7.19
N ARG A 85 1.56 -3.96 6.75
CA ARG A 85 1.68 -2.57 7.15
C ARG A 85 1.16 -1.70 6.00
N ASP A 86 0.02 -1.07 6.19
CA ASP A 86 -0.71 -0.36 5.15
C ASP A 86 -0.62 1.15 5.35
N PHE A 87 0.07 1.83 4.44
CA PHE A 87 0.30 3.28 4.45
C PHE A 87 -0.54 4.01 3.39
N SER A 88 -1.43 3.29 2.70
CA SER A 88 -2.28 3.89 1.68
C SER A 88 -3.26 4.92 2.27
N CYS A 89 -3.50 6.00 1.55
CA CYS A 89 -4.35 7.10 1.99
C CYS A 89 -5.26 7.56 0.85
N SER A 90 -6.55 7.71 1.12
CA SER A 90 -7.49 8.22 0.13
C SER A 90 -7.10 9.61 -0.37
N GLY A 91 -7.18 9.78 -1.69
CA GLY A 91 -6.80 11.01 -2.37
C GLY A 91 -5.29 11.19 -2.58
N ALA A 92 -4.49 10.14 -2.37
CA ALA A 92 -3.05 10.22 -2.55
C ALA A 92 -2.66 10.53 -3.99
N VAL A 93 -1.63 11.36 -4.14
CA VAL A 93 -1.11 11.91 -5.39
C VAL A 93 0.42 11.94 -5.39
N SER A 94 1.01 12.10 -6.56
CA SER A 94 2.46 12.29 -6.73
C SER A 94 2.80 13.68 -7.27
N MET A 95 1.90 14.31 -8.03
CA MET A 95 2.14 15.56 -8.73
C MET A 95 1.28 16.71 -8.20
N SER A 96 0.08 16.39 -7.73
CA SER A 96 -0.95 17.35 -7.36
C SER A 96 -0.86 17.75 -5.89
N ASN A 97 -1.67 18.76 -5.48
CA ASN A 97 -1.87 19.06 -4.05
C ASN A 97 -2.74 17.97 -3.41
N GLY A 98 -2.34 17.50 -2.25
CA GLY A 98 -3.06 16.43 -1.51
C GLY A 98 -2.11 15.57 -0.69
N PRO A 99 -2.59 14.46 -0.13
CA PRO A 99 -1.74 13.46 0.50
C PRO A 99 -0.71 12.96 -0.49
N GLN A 100 0.57 13.00 -0.12
CA GLN A 100 1.64 12.66 -1.05
C GLN A 100 2.13 11.22 -0.85
N ILE A 101 2.49 10.54 -1.96
CA ILE A 101 3.14 9.23 -1.89
C ILE A 101 4.46 9.30 -1.09
N TRP A 102 5.23 10.39 -1.23
CA TRP A 102 6.48 10.54 -0.46
C TRP A 102 6.23 10.57 1.06
N GLN A 103 5.10 11.12 1.54
CA GLN A 103 4.74 11.12 2.97
C GLN A 103 4.46 9.71 3.48
N GLN A 104 3.78 8.88 2.67
CA GLN A 104 3.55 7.47 2.98
C GLN A 104 4.88 6.71 3.10
N VAL A 105 5.80 6.96 2.17
CA VAL A 105 7.15 6.35 2.18
C VAL A 105 7.96 6.82 3.39
N ASP A 106 7.92 8.12 3.74
CA ASP A 106 8.55 8.65 4.93
C ASP A 106 8.05 7.97 6.21
N ALA A 107 6.72 7.84 6.33
CA ALA A 107 6.09 7.18 7.47
C ALA A 107 6.50 5.70 7.57
N ALA A 108 6.57 4.99 6.45
CA ALA A 108 6.97 3.57 6.42
C ALA A 108 8.44 3.37 6.79
N ILE A 109 9.33 4.24 6.32
CA ILE A 109 10.76 4.21 6.68
C ILE A 109 10.91 4.60 8.16
N GLY A 110 10.28 5.70 8.59
CA GLY A 110 10.38 6.22 9.94
C GLY A 110 9.83 5.28 11.01
N SER A 111 8.81 4.49 10.69
CA SER A 111 8.24 3.46 11.59
C SER A 111 8.96 2.10 11.55
N GLY A 112 9.97 1.94 10.69
CA GLY A 112 10.66 0.66 10.51
C GLY A 112 9.78 -0.41 9.85
N ALA A 113 8.76 -0.04 9.09
CA ALA A 113 7.92 -0.97 8.35
C ALA A 113 8.63 -1.55 7.12
N LEU A 114 9.47 -0.73 6.47
CA LEU A 114 10.36 -1.17 5.39
C LEU A 114 11.69 -1.60 5.98
N THR A 115 12.07 -2.85 5.76
CA THR A 115 13.32 -3.45 6.25
C THR A 115 13.89 -4.40 5.20
N PRO A 116 15.14 -4.86 5.32
CA PRO A 116 15.68 -5.91 4.46
C PRO A 116 14.88 -7.23 4.51
N ASP A 117 14.07 -7.46 5.55
CA ASP A 117 13.21 -8.64 5.70
C ASP A 117 11.81 -8.44 5.07
N THR A 118 11.47 -7.23 4.61
CA THR A 118 10.23 -6.99 3.87
C THR A 118 10.15 -7.89 2.64
N ALA A 119 9.09 -8.70 2.56
CA ALA A 119 8.94 -9.69 1.48
C ALA A 119 8.25 -9.11 0.24
N ARG A 120 7.29 -8.21 0.44
CA ARG A 120 6.46 -7.67 -0.64
C ARG A 120 6.17 -6.19 -0.42
N VAL A 121 6.19 -5.42 -1.52
CA VAL A 121 5.69 -4.04 -1.53
C VAL A 121 4.67 -3.90 -2.64
N LEU A 122 3.50 -3.34 -2.33
CA LEU A 122 2.42 -3.06 -3.28
C LEU A 122 2.20 -1.55 -3.39
N ILE A 123 2.04 -1.04 -4.61
CA ILE A 123 1.85 0.39 -4.86
C ILE A 123 0.74 0.56 -5.91
N THR A 124 -0.31 1.33 -5.58
CA THR A 124 -1.34 1.75 -6.55
C THR A 124 -1.55 3.24 -6.42
N THR A 125 -1.14 4.01 -7.42
CA THR A 125 -1.20 5.48 -7.41
C THR A 125 -1.22 6.03 -8.83
N GLY A 126 -1.65 7.28 -8.98
CA GLY A 126 -1.61 8.04 -10.22
C GLY A 126 -2.99 8.46 -10.74
N PHE A 127 -4.07 7.74 -10.43
CA PHE A 127 -5.38 8.11 -10.96
C PHE A 127 -5.80 9.53 -10.52
N ASN A 128 -5.56 9.90 -9.27
CA ASN A 128 -5.88 11.24 -8.77
C ASN A 128 -5.09 12.35 -9.48
N ASP A 129 -3.90 12.06 -9.96
CA ASP A 129 -3.11 13.02 -10.72
C ASP A 129 -3.70 13.27 -12.11
N THR A 130 -4.39 12.31 -12.72
CA THR A 130 -4.90 12.43 -14.10
C THR A 130 -5.94 13.54 -14.26
N TYR A 131 -6.92 13.61 -13.35
CA TYR A 131 -7.96 14.65 -13.43
C TYR A 131 -7.52 16.00 -12.86
N ASN A 132 -6.52 15.99 -11.98
CA ASN A 132 -5.91 17.21 -11.46
C ASN A 132 -4.98 17.89 -12.50
N HIS A 133 -4.46 17.10 -13.47
CA HIS A 133 -3.62 17.56 -14.58
C HIS A 133 -4.23 17.18 -15.93
N ARG A 134 -5.55 17.43 -16.07
CA ARG A 134 -6.30 17.11 -17.28
C ARG A 134 -5.80 17.84 -18.54
N GLU A 135 -5.11 18.97 -18.36
CA GLU A 135 -4.50 19.78 -19.40
C GLU A 135 -3.26 19.11 -20.04
N LEU A 136 -2.62 18.22 -19.31
CA LEU A 136 -1.44 17.50 -19.82
C LEU A 136 -1.87 16.41 -20.81
N ASN A 137 -1.18 16.35 -21.95
CA ASN A 137 -1.36 15.22 -22.87
C ASN A 137 -0.72 13.92 -22.30
N MET A 138 -0.94 12.80 -22.99
CA MET A 138 -0.46 11.49 -22.56
C MET A 138 1.05 11.45 -22.30
N ASP A 139 1.87 12.01 -23.19
CA ASP A 139 3.33 11.97 -23.05
C ASP A 139 3.83 12.88 -21.94
N GLN A 140 3.19 14.02 -21.74
CA GLN A 140 3.55 14.96 -20.67
C GLN A 140 3.26 14.35 -19.30
N ILE A 141 2.02 13.88 -19.08
CA ILE A 141 1.63 13.36 -17.78
C ILE A 141 2.42 12.10 -17.39
N ARG A 142 2.73 11.23 -18.35
CA ARG A 142 3.56 10.04 -18.13
C ARG A 142 4.97 10.42 -17.64
N ARG A 143 5.60 11.38 -18.30
CA ARG A 143 6.95 11.86 -17.91
C ARG A 143 6.93 12.50 -16.54
N GLU A 144 6.05 13.47 -16.32
CA GLU A 144 5.99 14.20 -15.05
C GLU A 144 5.67 13.29 -13.86
N PHE A 145 4.70 12.40 -14.03
CA PHE A 145 4.37 11.43 -12.99
C PHE A 145 5.56 10.52 -12.67
N THR A 146 6.22 9.99 -13.70
CA THR A 146 7.38 9.11 -13.53
C THR A 146 8.53 9.84 -12.85
N ASP A 147 8.84 11.07 -13.25
CA ASP A 147 9.91 11.86 -12.65
C ASP A 147 9.65 12.20 -11.18
N ARG A 148 8.38 12.42 -10.79
CA ARG A 148 7.99 12.71 -9.40
C ARG A 148 7.94 11.46 -8.52
N THR A 149 7.56 10.32 -9.10
CA THR A 149 7.27 9.09 -8.33
C THR A 149 8.47 8.14 -8.27
N ALA A 150 9.30 8.06 -9.32
CA ALA A 150 10.45 7.17 -9.35
C ALA A 150 11.42 7.33 -8.17
N PRO A 151 11.74 8.55 -7.68
CA PRO A 151 12.58 8.72 -6.50
C PRO A 151 12.02 8.00 -5.26
N GLN A 152 10.69 7.90 -5.13
CA GLN A 152 10.07 7.20 -4.00
C GLN A 152 10.23 5.69 -4.10
N ILE A 153 10.15 5.15 -5.32
CA ILE A 153 10.42 3.72 -5.56
C ILE A 153 11.89 3.39 -5.23
N GLU A 154 12.82 4.24 -5.61
CA GLU A 154 14.24 4.03 -5.27
C GLU A 154 14.50 4.08 -3.76
N ARG A 155 13.80 4.95 -3.02
CA ARG A 155 13.86 4.98 -1.56
C ARG A 155 13.32 3.69 -0.95
N ILE A 156 12.22 3.15 -1.47
CA ILE A 156 11.66 1.86 -1.05
C ILE A 156 12.65 0.73 -1.33
N LYS A 157 13.26 0.68 -2.51
CA LYS A 157 14.30 -0.31 -2.87
C LYS A 157 15.50 -0.25 -1.93
N HIS A 158 15.92 0.95 -1.56
CA HIS A 158 17.02 1.13 -0.61
C HIS A 158 16.67 0.61 0.79
N ALA A 159 15.45 0.89 1.28
CA ALA A 159 15.01 0.48 2.63
C ALA A 159 14.66 -1.02 2.69
N ALA A 160 14.16 -1.60 1.59
CA ALA A 160 13.73 -2.99 1.48
C ALA A 160 14.35 -3.69 0.26
N PRO A 161 15.69 -3.89 0.24
CA PRO A 161 16.43 -4.34 -0.95
C PRO A 161 16.05 -5.77 -1.40
N ASN A 162 15.49 -6.58 -0.53
CA ASN A 162 15.09 -7.96 -0.82
C ASN A 162 13.60 -8.09 -1.16
N ALA A 163 12.83 -6.97 -1.09
CA ALA A 163 11.41 -7.00 -1.34
C ALA A 163 11.09 -7.17 -2.83
N ARG A 164 10.10 -7.99 -3.14
CA ARG A 164 9.45 -7.94 -4.44
C ARG A 164 8.52 -6.74 -4.48
N ILE A 165 8.86 -5.73 -5.30
CA ILE A 165 8.09 -4.49 -5.44
C ILE A 165 7.20 -4.60 -6.67
N GLN A 166 5.90 -4.34 -6.50
CA GLN A 166 4.90 -4.40 -7.57
C GLN A 166 4.10 -3.10 -7.62
N ILE A 167 4.07 -2.49 -8.78
CA ILE A 167 3.07 -1.47 -9.11
C ILE A 167 1.84 -2.23 -9.59
N VAL A 168 0.76 -2.17 -8.79
CA VAL A 168 -0.50 -2.85 -9.08
C VAL A 168 -1.39 -1.91 -9.88
N GLY A 169 -1.66 -2.27 -11.12
CA GLY A 169 -2.48 -1.50 -12.05
C GLY A 169 -3.93 -1.41 -11.60
N TYR A 170 -4.61 -0.33 -11.98
CA TYR A 170 -6.05 -0.23 -11.75
C TYR A 170 -6.80 -1.27 -12.59
N PRO A 171 -7.77 -2.01 -12.00
CA PRO A 171 -8.67 -2.83 -12.77
C PRO A 171 -9.46 -2.02 -13.79
N THR A 172 -10.05 -2.68 -14.78
CA THR A 172 -10.94 -2.03 -15.74
C THR A 172 -12.14 -1.40 -15.03
N ILE A 173 -12.37 -0.09 -15.24
CA ILE A 173 -13.45 0.66 -14.61
C ILE A 173 -14.68 0.72 -15.49
N GLY A 174 -14.53 1.24 -16.71
CA GLY A 174 -15.61 1.37 -17.67
C GLY A 174 -15.72 0.22 -18.66
N SER A 175 -16.66 0.35 -19.60
CA SER A 175 -16.77 -0.48 -20.82
C SER A 175 -16.48 0.41 -22.02
N GLY A 176 -15.20 0.53 -22.39
CA GLY A 176 -14.74 1.60 -23.25
C GLY A 176 -15.09 2.97 -22.65
N PRO A 177 -15.66 3.91 -23.41
CA PRO A 177 -16.03 5.25 -22.89
C PRO A 177 -17.35 5.28 -22.11
N HIS A 178 -17.93 4.12 -21.78
CA HIS A 178 -19.21 4.02 -21.09
C HIS A 178 -19.02 3.60 -19.63
N TYR A 179 -19.72 4.30 -18.72
CA TYR A 179 -19.68 4.07 -17.28
C TYR A 179 -21.10 3.95 -16.76
N CYS A 180 -21.39 2.87 -16.07
CA CYS A 180 -22.70 2.60 -15.50
C CYS A 180 -22.70 3.06 -14.05
N LEU A 181 -23.31 4.21 -13.79
CA LEU A 181 -23.25 4.91 -12.52
C LEU A 181 -24.37 4.51 -11.54
N VAL A 182 -25.48 3.92 -12.06
CA VAL A 182 -26.66 3.64 -11.26
C VAL A 182 -27.00 2.14 -11.28
N HIS A 183 -26.96 1.54 -10.07
CA HIS A 183 -27.24 0.14 -9.85
C HIS A 183 -28.26 -0.05 -8.72
N VAL A 184 -29.48 -0.44 -9.09
CA VAL A 184 -30.58 -0.73 -8.15
C VAL A 184 -30.87 -2.23 -8.08
N GLY A 185 -30.58 -2.96 -9.17
CA GLY A 185 -30.80 -4.39 -9.32
C GLY A 185 -29.62 -5.13 -9.93
N PRO A 186 -29.81 -6.32 -10.47
CA PRO A 186 -28.73 -7.17 -10.97
C PRO A 186 -28.03 -6.60 -12.22
N THR A 187 -28.71 -5.75 -12.97
CA THR A 187 -28.18 -5.09 -14.18
C THR A 187 -28.05 -3.58 -13.96
N PRO A 188 -27.10 -2.89 -14.60
CA PRO A 188 -27.03 -1.44 -14.54
C PRO A 188 -28.27 -0.78 -15.15
N LEU A 189 -28.64 0.41 -14.65
CA LEU A 189 -29.78 1.18 -15.16
C LEU A 189 -29.39 2.23 -16.19
N ASP A 190 -28.10 2.53 -16.32
CA ASP A 190 -27.57 3.54 -17.23
C ASP A 190 -26.34 3.04 -17.99
N SER A 191 -25.93 3.82 -18.96
CA SER A 191 -24.68 3.66 -19.70
C SER A 191 -24.21 5.04 -20.14
N THR A 192 -23.61 5.77 -19.20
CA THR A 192 -23.24 7.17 -19.39
C THR A 192 -21.95 7.27 -20.20
N PHE A 193 -21.96 8.06 -21.28
CA PHE A 193 -20.82 8.29 -22.14
C PHE A 193 -19.86 9.32 -21.52
N LEU A 194 -18.70 8.88 -21.03
CA LEU A 194 -17.68 9.69 -20.35
C LEU A 194 -16.28 9.44 -20.92
N PRO A 195 -15.98 9.87 -22.16
CA PRO A 195 -14.71 9.61 -22.80
C PRO A 195 -13.52 10.24 -22.05
N MET A 196 -13.75 11.32 -21.28
CA MET A 196 -12.73 11.90 -20.43
C MET A 196 -12.28 10.96 -19.31
N VAL A 197 -13.19 10.15 -18.75
CA VAL A 197 -12.82 9.19 -17.70
C VAL A 197 -12.01 8.03 -18.31
N GLN A 198 -12.35 7.63 -19.53
CA GLN A 198 -11.53 6.65 -20.26
C GLN A 198 -10.11 7.19 -20.53
N ASP A 199 -9.97 8.48 -20.85
CA ASP A 199 -8.65 9.11 -20.99
C ASP A 199 -7.87 9.06 -19.66
N TYR A 200 -8.53 9.32 -18.53
CA TYR A 200 -7.91 9.20 -17.19
C TYR A 200 -7.48 7.75 -16.89
N GLU A 201 -8.31 6.76 -17.21
CA GLU A 201 -7.91 5.35 -17.07
C GLU A 201 -6.69 5.00 -17.91
N ASN A 202 -6.63 5.49 -19.14
CA ASN A 202 -5.52 5.26 -20.05
C ASN A 202 -4.25 5.95 -19.56
N LYS A 203 -4.35 7.21 -19.11
CA LYS A 203 -3.23 7.95 -18.52
C LYS A 203 -2.68 7.23 -17.29
N ALA A 204 -3.55 6.86 -16.34
CA ALA A 204 -3.13 6.14 -15.13
C ALA A 204 -2.42 4.82 -15.46
N GLN A 205 -2.93 4.05 -16.42
CA GLN A 205 -2.29 2.80 -16.87
C GLN A 205 -0.87 3.05 -17.38
N TRP A 206 -0.71 3.98 -18.32
CA TRP A 206 0.59 4.23 -18.94
C TRP A 206 1.59 4.93 -18.02
N MET A 207 1.13 5.77 -17.11
CA MET A 207 1.94 6.35 -16.03
C MET A 207 2.57 5.25 -15.16
N GLN A 208 1.78 4.24 -14.78
CA GLN A 208 2.25 3.11 -13.97
C GLN A 208 3.18 2.18 -14.74
N VAL A 209 2.91 1.92 -16.02
CA VAL A 209 3.79 1.13 -16.90
C VAL A 209 5.16 1.80 -17.03
N ASP A 210 5.19 3.10 -17.30
CA ASP A 210 6.46 3.84 -17.43
C ASP A 210 7.22 3.92 -16.11
N LEU A 211 6.51 4.11 -15.00
CA LEU A 211 7.13 4.11 -13.67
C LEU A 211 7.79 2.76 -13.37
N ALA A 212 7.10 1.65 -13.67
CA ALA A 212 7.66 0.32 -13.48
C ALA A 212 8.89 0.07 -14.37
N ALA A 213 8.82 0.46 -15.64
CA ALA A 213 9.92 0.34 -16.58
C ALA A 213 11.14 1.18 -16.15
N ARG A 214 10.91 2.43 -15.72
CA ARG A 214 11.94 3.36 -15.26
C ARG A 214 12.68 2.87 -14.01
N THR A 215 11.96 2.24 -13.09
CA THR A 215 12.51 1.81 -11.79
C THR A 215 12.91 0.34 -11.74
N GLY A 216 12.64 -0.42 -12.82
CA GLY A 216 12.95 -1.84 -12.90
C GLY A 216 12.13 -2.71 -11.94
N VAL A 217 10.95 -2.24 -11.50
CA VAL A 217 10.03 -3.02 -10.66
C VAL A 217 8.93 -3.66 -11.52
N GLN A 218 8.20 -4.62 -10.97
CA GLN A 218 7.15 -5.30 -11.70
C GLN A 218 5.90 -4.42 -11.84
N PHE A 219 5.36 -4.29 -13.05
CA PHE A 219 3.99 -3.85 -13.27
C PHE A 219 3.06 -5.07 -13.28
N LEU A 220 2.07 -5.08 -12.40
CA LEU A 220 1.04 -6.12 -12.33
C LEU A 220 -0.23 -5.59 -12.99
N ASP A 221 -0.41 -5.91 -14.27
CA ASP A 221 -1.53 -5.43 -15.06
C ASP A 221 -2.83 -6.14 -14.66
N MET A 222 -3.78 -5.39 -14.11
CA MET A 222 -5.09 -5.92 -13.71
C MET A 222 -6.14 -5.86 -14.83
N LYS A 223 -5.92 -5.08 -15.90
CA LYS A 223 -6.93 -4.90 -16.96
C LYS A 223 -7.28 -6.18 -17.72
N PRO A 224 -6.32 -7.04 -18.12
CA PRO A 224 -6.67 -8.25 -18.86
C PRO A 224 -7.63 -9.18 -18.10
N SER A 225 -7.40 -9.35 -16.79
CA SER A 225 -8.21 -10.23 -15.94
C SER A 225 -9.55 -9.62 -15.50
N THR A 226 -9.75 -8.31 -15.71
CA THR A 226 -10.94 -7.57 -15.26
C THR A 226 -11.70 -6.89 -16.39
N ARG A 227 -11.33 -7.11 -17.66
CA ARG A 227 -11.87 -6.38 -18.81
C ARG A 227 -13.40 -6.43 -18.97
N ASN A 228 -14.05 -7.47 -18.44
CA ASN A 228 -15.49 -7.67 -18.49
C ASN A 228 -16.17 -7.42 -17.12
N ASN A 229 -15.44 -6.89 -16.14
CA ASN A 229 -15.86 -6.80 -14.74
C ASN A 229 -15.93 -5.35 -14.24
N GLY A 230 -15.91 -4.37 -15.14
CA GLY A 230 -16.05 -2.95 -14.82
C GLY A 230 -17.47 -2.59 -14.35
N MET A 231 -17.72 -1.29 -14.18
CA MET A 231 -19.01 -0.76 -13.68
C MET A 231 -20.24 -1.25 -14.47
N CYS A 232 -20.09 -1.53 -15.77
CA CYS A 232 -21.21 -1.94 -16.61
C CYS A 232 -21.48 -3.46 -16.61
N ALA A 233 -20.72 -4.24 -15.86
CA ALA A 233 -21.02 -5.66 -15.67
C ALA A 233 -22.24 -5.87 -14.74
N ASN A 234 -22.85 -7.05 -14.81
CA ASN A 234 -23.91 -7.45 -13.90
C ASN A 234 -23.41 -7.51 -12.45
N ALA A 235 -24.31 -7.40 -11.49
CA ALA A 235 -23.98 -7.38 -10.06
C ALA A 235 -23.08 -8.54 -9.59
N ASN A 236 -23.25 -9.75 -10.17
CA ASN A 236 -22.45 -10.92 -9.82
C ASN A 236 -21.02 -10.93 -10.39
N ASP A 237 -20.78 -10.15 -11.44
CA ASP A 237 -19.50 -10.12 -12.16
C ASP A 237 -18.74 -8.81 -11.89
N ARG A 238 -19.47 -7.75 -11.50
CA ARG A 238 -18.94 -6.40 -11.35
C ARG A 238 -17.93 -6.29 -10.20
N MET A 239 -16.79 -5.65 -10.48
CA MET A 239 -15.70 -5.39 -9.52
C MET A 239 -15.58 -3.92 -9.10
N TRP A 240 -16.42 -3.04 -9.67
CA TRP A 240 -16.50 -1.62 -9.35
C TRP A 240 -17.92 -1.25 -8.93
N ALA A 241 -18.02 -0.40 -7.90
CA ALA A 241 -19.27 0.22 -7.52
C ALA A 241 -19.63 1.38 -8.45
N GLY A 242 -20.92 1.59 -8.69
CA GLY A 242 -21.42 2.81 -9.30
C GLY A 242 -21.40 4.00 -8.36
N LEU A 243 -21.90 5.14 -8.82
CA LEU A 243 -22.12 6.33 -8.00
C LEU A 243 -23.29 6.12 -7.02
N VAL A 244 -24.39 5.58 -7.52
CA VAL A 244 -25.54 5.11 -6.72
C VAL A 244 -25.63 3.60 -6.90
N ASP A 245 -25.31 2.84 -5.87
CA ASP A 245 -25.17 1.39 -5.99
C ASP A 245 -25.65 0.67 -4.74
N PHE A 246 -26.83 0.04 -4.84
CA PHE A 246 -27.40 -0.77 -3.75
C PHE A 246 -26.91 -2.23 -3.76
N THR A 247 -26.06 -2.59 -4.71
CA THR A 247 -25.57 -3.96 -4.90
C THR A 247 -24.06 -4.11 -4.73
N ALA A 248 -23.33 -3.00 -4.46
CA ALA A 248 -21.88 -3.01 -4.24
C ALA A 248 -21.45 -3.57 -2.88
N GLY A 249 -22.38 -3.63 -1.93
CA GLY A 249 -22.09 -3.99 -0.53
C GLY A 249 -22.15 -2.79 0.42
N ALA A 250 -22.34 -3.08 1.69
CA ALA A 250 -22.44 -2.04 2.73
C ALA A 250 -21.10 -1.33 2.93
N GLY A 251 -21.15 0.00 2.99
CA GLY A 251 -19.98 0.85 3.28
C GLY A 251 -19.02 1.07 2.12
N ASN A 252 -19.28 0.49 0.94
CA ASN A 252 -18.44 0.69 -0.23
C ASN A 252 -18.37 2.17 -0.63
N LEU A 253 -17.18 2.65 -1.01
CA LEU A 253 -17.05 3.98 -1.59
C LEU A 253 -17.71 4.02 -2.98
N PRO A 254 -18.51 5.05 -3.30
CA PRO A 254 -19.00 5.24 -4.66
C PRO A 254 -17.85 5.32 -5.67
N ILE A 255 -18.04 4.77 -6.87
CA ILE A 255 -17.06 4.76 -7.96
C ILE A 255 -15.68 4.19 -7.59
N HIS A 256 -15.65 3.20 -6.66
CA HIS A 256 -14.45 2.48 -6.25
C HIS A 256 -14.61 0.97 -6.42
N MET A 257 -13.53 0.24 -6.23
CA MET A 257 -13.58 -1.22 -6.22
C MET A 257 -14.56 -1.72 -5.14
N ASN A 258 -15.33 -2.74 -5.46
CA ASN A 258 -16.15 -3.44 -4.47
C ASN A 258 -15.39 -4.63 -3.88
N GLN A 259 -16.00 -5.33 -2.91
CA GLN A 259 -15.38 -6.46 -2.24
C GLN A 259 -14.92 -7.59 -3.18
N ARG A 260 -15.65 -7.81 -4.30
CA ARG A 260 -15.27 -8.79 -5.34
C ARG A 260 -13.99 -8.35 -6.06
N GLY A 261 -13.88 -7.06 -6.39
CA GLY A 261 -12.67 -6.49 -7.00
C GLY A 261 -11.46 -6.63 -6.09
N HIS A 262 -11.61 -6.32 -4.79
CA HIS A 262 -10.54 -6.51 -3.81
C HIS A 262 -10.13 -7.98 -3.67
N GLU A 263 -11.08 -8.90 -3.65
CA GLU A 263 -10.76 -10.33 -3.58
C GLU A 263 -10.04 -10.82 -4.83
N HIS A 264 -10.49 -10.38 -6.02
CA HIS A 264 -9.82 -10.72 -7.28
C HIS A 264 -8.38 -10.19 -7.31
N ALA A 265 -8.17 -8.91 -7.00
CA ALA A 265 -6.84 -8.32 -6.96
C ALA A 265 -5.92 -9.05 -5.97
N ALA A 266 -6.43 -9.41 -4.79
CA ALA A 266 -5.68 -10.18 -3.81
C ALA A 266 -5.26 -11.56 -4.32
N ASN A 267 -6.12 -12.26 -5.07
CA ASN A 267 -5.81 -13.55 -5.68
C ASN A 267 -4.70 -13.42 -6.73
N VAL A 268 -4.79 -12.41 -7.60
CA VAL A 268 -3.77 -12.14 -8.63
C VAL A 268 -2.42 -11.81 -7.98
N ILE A 269 -2.42 -10.96 -6.95
CA ILE A 269 -1.20 -10.59 -6.21
C ILE A 269 -0.58 -11.81 -5.52
N ALA A 270 -1.39 -12.63 -4.85
CA ALA A 270 -0.88 -13.80 -4.13
C ALA A 270 -0.30 -14.87 -5.07
N ALA A 271 -0.80 -14.95 -6.32
CA ALA A 271 -0.33 -15.88 -7.35
C ALA A 271 0.86 -15.36 -8.17
N SER A 272 1.25 -14.08 -8.01
CA SER A 272 2.28 -13.42 -8.83
C SER A 272 3.68 -13.56 -8.27
#